data_8bcd19a6f1dad63995aa0917e025c38a
#
_entry.id   8bcd19a6f1dad63995aa0917e025c38a
#
_cell.length_a   1.000
_cell.length_b   1.000
_cell.length_c   1.000
_cell.angle_alpha   90.00
_cell.angle_beta   90.00
_cell.angle_gamma   90.00
#
_symmetry.space_group_name_H-M   'P 1'
#
loop_
_entity.id
_entity.type
_entity.pdbx_description
1 polymer ?
#
loop_
_entity_poly.entity_id
_entity_poly.type
_entity_poly.pdbx_seq_one_letter_code
_entity_poly.pdbx_strand_id
1 'polypeptide(L)'
;MVVYDVKIRNANSADLDAIMQVEKEAWPIEARASRSKFRERLMVFPPGVFVAVLNNEVVGVTTSQIIMYDPKNPPNSWTEATNDGNISGTHNQGGNAIYVVSLGVSPRGRPGKKGIGVGTALLERQKQLAKELEKECLVLSARVPGYNSFCENKGNVPIQDYVNYRREDGLPEDMELRFYERAGFKQVKICPNTMDDVESRNYGVMVEWKA
;
A
#
# COMPACT_ATOMS: atom_id res chain seq x y z
N MET A 1 -23.77 -2.02 -19.53
CA MET A 1 -22.47 -1.96 -18.82
C MET A 1 -22.69 -1.11 -17.58
N VAL A 2 -22.54 -1.68 -16.37
CA VAL A 2 -22.71 -0.90 -15.13
C VAL A 2 -21.50 0.03 -15.01
N VAL A 3 -21.74 1.32 -15.05
CA VAL A 3 -20.70 2.34 -14.78
C VAL A 3 -20.66 2.54 -13.27
N TYR A 4 -19.56 2.19 -12.64
CA TYR A 4 -19.33 2.43 -11.23
C TYR A 4 -18.69 3.81 -11.05
N ASP A 5 -19.35 4.70 -10.33
CA ASP A 5 -18.82 6.03 -9.98
C ASP A 5 -18.03 5.93 -8.65
N VAL A 6 -16.72 5.74 -8.76
CA VAL A 6 -15.82 5.71 -7.60
C VAL A 6 -15.30 7.12 -7.36
N LYS A 7 -15.62 7.69 -6.21
CA LYS A 7 -15.14 9.02 -5.80
C LYS A 7 -14.01 8.88 -4.78
N ILE A 8 -12.88 9.52 -5.04
CA ILE A 8 -11.77 9.60 -4.09
C ILE A 8 -11.80 10.98 -3.43
N ARG A 9 -11.76 11.00 -2.10
CA ARG A 9 -11.68 12.24 -1.31
C ARG A 9 -10.79 12.08 -0.09
N ASN A 10 -10.35 13.18 0.48
CA ASN A 10 -9.70 13.14 1.79
C ASN A 10 -10.66 12.55 2.83
N ALA A 11 -10.10 11.76 3.72
CA ALA A 11 -10.81 11.25 4.89
C ALA A 11 -10.85 12.30 6.02
N ASN A 12 -11.82 12.14 6.90
CA ASN A 12 -11.92 12.92 8.13
C ASN A 12 -12.30 12.00 9.31
N SER A 13 -12.44 12.55 10.50
CA SER A 13 -12.73 11.78 11.72
C SER A 13 -14.07 11.04 11.69
N ALA A 14 -15.05 11.52 10.92
CA ALA A 14 -16.34 10.85 10.79
C ALA A 14 -16.24 9.56 9.93
N ASP A 15 -15.19 9.40 9.13
CA ASP A 15 -14.97 8.20 8.32
C ASP A 15 -14.37 7.04 9.11
N LEU A 16 -13.93 7.25 10.37
CA LEU A 16 -13.16 6.25 11.12
C LEU A 16 -13.85 4.89 11.25
N ASP A 17 -15.17 4.85 11.46
CA ASP A 17 -15.89 3.58 11.58
C ASP A 17 -15.90 2.82 10.25
N ALA A 18 -16.13 3.53 9.16
CA ALA A 18 -16.11 2.96 7.82
C ALA A 18 -14.69 2.53 7.39
N ILE A 19 -13.66 3.30 7.76
CA ILE A 19 -12.25 2.93 7.55
C ILE A 19 -11.93 1.64 8.31
N MET A 20 -12.33 1.50 9.58
CA MET A 20 -12.10 0.29 10.36
C MET A 20 -12.81 -0.93 9.76
N GLN A 21 -13.98 -0.73 9.15
CA GLN A 21 -14.66 -1.82 8.42
C GLN A 21 -13.86 -2.24 7.17
N VAL A 22 -13.38 -1.27 6.38
CA VAL A 22 -12.49 -1.57 5.23
C VAL A 22 -11.23 -2.29 5.69
N GLU A 23 -10.60 -1.84 6.76
CA GLU A 23 -9.38 -2.44 7.32
C GLU A 23 -9.61 -3.90 7.70
N LYS A 24 -10.73 -4.18 8.39
CA LYS A 24 -11.13 -5.54 8.77
C LYS A 24 -11.35 -6.46 7.56
N GLU A 25 -11.89 -5.93 6.48
CA GLU A 25 -12.23 -6.69 5.27
C GLU A 25 -11.05 -6.86 4.31
N ALA A 26 -10.11 -5.91 4.31
CA ALA A 26 -8.99 -5.88 3.37
C ALA A 26 -7.74 -6.63 3.85
N TRP A 27 -7.54 -6.74 5.18
CA TRP A 27 -6.29 -7.21 5.74
C TRP A 27 -6.47 -8.44 6.65
N PRO A 28 -5.51 -9.38 6.65
CA PRO A 28 -5.43 -10.42 7.66
C PRO A 28 -5.25 -9.79 9.05
N ILE A 29 -5.66 -10.49 10.10
CA ILE A 29 -5.79 -9.92 11.45
C ILE A 29 -4.48 -9.34 12.00
N GLU A 30 -3.36 -9.98 11.71
CA GLU A 30 -2.02 -9.60 12.16
C GLU A 30 -1.51 -8.30 11.50
N ALA A 31 -1.96 -8.00 10.27
CA ALA A 31 -1.54 -6.82 9.51
C ALA A 31 -2.49 -5.62 9.66
N ARG A 32 -3.55 -5.74 10.46
CA ARG A 32 -4.55 -4.67 10.63
C ARG A 32 -4.03 -3.52 11.47
N ALA A 33 -4.19 -2.31 10.96
CA ALA A 33 -3.97 -1.12 11.75
C ALA A 33 -5.11 -0.89 12.75
N SER A 34 -4.76 -0.48 13.96
CA SER A 34 -5.73 -0.12 14.99
C SER A 34 -6.42 1.23 14.69
N ARG A 35 -7.56 1.45 15.33
CA ARG A 35 -8.27 2.74 15.26
C ARG A 35 -7.40 3.92 15.74
N SER A 36 -6.53 3.70 16.72
CA SER A 36 -5.59 4.72 17.20
C SER A 36 -4.58 5.11 16.13
N LYS A 37 -4.03 4.15 15.38
CA LYS A 37 -3.14 4.41 14.26
C LYS A 37 -3.81 5.27 13.17
N PHE A 38 -5.07 4.98 12.81
CA PHE A 38 -5.80 5.82 11.85
C PHE A 38 -6.10 7.22 12.36
N ARG A 39 -6.45 7.38 13.66
CA ARG A 39 -6.59 8.71 14.28
C ARG A 39 -5.30 9.50 14.21
N GLU A 40 -4.18 8.88 14.52
CA GLU A 40 -2.87 9.52 14.45
C GLU A 40 -2.53 9.97 13.03
N ARG A 41 -2.73 9.12 12.03
CA ARG A 41 -2.51 9.46 10.62
C ARG A 41 -3.36 10.64 10.17
N LEU A 42 -4.64 10.70 10.59
CA LEU A 42 -5.54 11.84 10.33
C LEU A 42 -5.11 13.13 11.05
N MET A 43 -4.41 13.04 12.20
CA MET A 43 -3.90 14.22 12.92
C MET A 43 -2.55 14.68 12.38
N VAL A 44 -1.65 13.75 12.09
CA VAL A 44 -0.25 14.05 11.72
C VAL A 44 -0.15 14.50 10.27
N PHE A 45 -0.80 13.79 9.36
CA PHE A 45 -0.76 14.10 7.93
C PHE A 45 -2.13 13.91 7.26
N PRO A 46 -3.14 14.73 7.58
CA PRO A 46 -4.47 14.66 6.97
C PRO A 46 -4.47 14.64 5.44
N PRO A 47 -3.61 15.41 4.73
CA PRO A 47 -3.57 15.39 3.27
C PRO A 47 -3.23 14.02 2.67
N GLY A 48 -2.54 13.17 3.42
CA GLY A 48 -2.12 11.82 2.98
C GLY A 48 -3.18 10.74 3.19
N VAL A 49 -4.33 11.03 3.77
CA VAL A 49 -5.38 10.06 4.08
C VAL A 49 -6.55 10.22 3.12
N PHE A 50 -6.80 9.20 2.28
CA PHE A 50 -7.90 9.21 1.31
C PHE A 50 -8.79 7.99 1.48
N VAL A 51 -10.07 8.19 1.21
CA VAL A 51 -11.07 7.13 1.09
C VAL A 51 -11.65 7.09 -0.31
N ALA A 52 -11.94 5.86 -0.75
CA ALA A 52 -12.72 5.60 -1.95
C ALA A 52 -14.17 5.34 -1.57
N VAL A 53 -15.08 6.10 -2.16
CA VAL A 53 -16.53 6.00 -1.94
C VAL A 53 -17.19 5.46 -3.19
N LEU A 54 -17.98 4.41 -3.03
CA LEU A 54 -18.79 3.77 -4.05
C LEU A 54 -20.22 3.64 -3.53
N ASN A 55 -21.22 4.14 -4.26
CA ASN A 55 -22.63 4.13 -3.83
C ASN A 55 -22.84 4.67 -2.40
N ASN A 56 -22.18 5.76 -2.05
CA ASN A 56 -22.14 6.40 -0.72
C ASN A 56 -21.52 5.55 0.41
N GLU A 57 -20.90 4.42 0.11
CA GLU A 57 -20.15 3.62 1.08
C GLU A 57 -18.63 3.77 0.90
N VAL A 58 -17.89 3.84 2.00
CA VAL A 58 -16.42 3.75 1.96
C VAL A 58 -16.04 2.29 1.70
N VAL A 59 -15.34 2.09 0.58
CA VAL A 59 -14.94 0.74 0.11
C VAL A 59 -13.42 0.59 -0.03
N GLY A 60 -12.66 1.64 0.22
CA GLY A 60 -11.21 1.60 0.21
C GLY A 60 -10.61 2.76 0.99
N VAL A 61 -9.39 2.57 1.45
CA VAL A 61 -8.61 3.58 2.18
C VAL A 61 -7.14 3.49 1.80
N THR A 62 -6.48 4.62 1.70
CA THR A 62 -5.02 4.70 1.63
C THR A 62 -4.50 5.78 2.57
N THR A 63 -3.35 5.55 3.15
CA THR A 63 -2.68 6.51 4.04
C THR A 63 -1.22 6.64 3.66
N SER A 64 -0.67 7.82 3.83
CA SER A 64 0.73 8.12 3.55
C SER A 64 1.33 9.08 4.55
N GLN A 65 2.63 9.28 4.46
CA GLN A 65 3.41 10.29 5.18
C GLN A 65 4.48 10.86 4.25
N ILE A 66 5.10 11.96 4.65
CA ILE A 66 6.30 12.48 3.99
C ILE A 66 7.51 11.95 4.76
N ILE A 67 8.54 11.49 4.04
CA ILE A 67 9.81 11.04 4.62
C ILE A 67 11.01 11.68 3.89
N MET A 68 12.16 11.70 4.56
CA MET A 68 13.44 11.87 3.87
C MET A 68 13.85 10.50 3.31
N TYR A 69 13.95 10.40 1.99
CA TYR A 69 14.24 9.15 1.29
C TYR A 69 15.55 9.27 0.50
N ASP A 70 16.43 8.31 0.71
CA ASP A 70 17.64 8.11 -0.08
C ASP A 70 17.56 6.76 -0.80
N PRO A 71 17.47 6.72 -2.14
CA PRO A 71 17.41 5.46 -2.88
C PRO A 71 18.66 4.59 -2.74
N LYS A 72 19.79 5.15 -2.29
CA LYS A 72 21.02 4.40 -1.99
C LYS A 72 20.98 3.73 -0.62
N ASN A 73 20.17 4.27 0.29
CA ASN A 73 19.99 3.75 1.63
C ASN A 73 18.51 3.76 2.04
N PRO A 74 17.65 2.98 1.33
CA PRO A 74 16.22 2.94 1.62
C PRO A 74 15.96 2.26 2.98
N PRO A 75 14.83 2.55 3.63
CA PRO A 75 14.43 1.88 4.87
C PRO A 75 14.52 0.36 4.78
N ASN A 76 14.85 -0.30 5.89
CA ASN A 76 15.02 -1.76 5.91
C ASN A 76 13.68 -2.51 6.01
N SER A 77 12.65 -1.86 6.54
CA SER A 77 11.34 -2.47 6.75
C SER A 77 10.22 -1.43 6.72
N TRP A 78 8.98 -1.91 6.55
CA TRP A 78 7.79 -1.08 6.74
C TRP A 78 7.70 -0.57 8.17
N THR A 79 8.01 -1.43 9.16
CA THR A 79 8.00 -1.08 10.58
C THR A 79 8.94 0.09 10.89
N GLU A 80 10.18 0.05 10.36
CA GLU A 80 11.14 1.15 10.48
C GLU A 80 10.62 2.43 9.80
N ALA A 81 10.19 2.33 8.55
CA ALA A 81 9.76 3.47 7.76
C ALA A 81 8.53 4.18 8.32
N THR A 82 7.69 3.48 9.08
CA THR A 82 6.40 3.99 9.55
C THR A 82 6.25 4.05 11.05
N ASN A 83 7.29 3.70 11.82
CA ASN A 83 7.21 3.48 13.26
C ASN A 83 6.04 2.56 13.60
N ASP A 84 6.03 1.36 13.00
CA ASP A 84 4.95 0.38 13.12
C ASP A 84 3.56 0.95 12.76
N GLY A 85 3.52 1.80 11.74
CA GLY A 85 2.30 2.44 11.27
C GLY A 85 1.78 3.61 12.12
N ASN A 86 2.55 4.03 13.14
CA ASN A 86 2.37 5.27 13.89
C ASN A 86 3.28 6.32 13.27
N ILE A 87 2.77 7.16 12.42
CA ILE A 87 3.60 8.05 11.60
C ILE A 87 4.15 9.28 12.32
N SER A 88 3.75 9.55 13.57
CA SER A 88 4.21 10.72 14.32
C SER A 88 5.73 10.78 14.53
N GLY A 89 6.38 9.61 14.65
CA GLY A 89 7.84 9.51 14.82
C GLY A 89 8.64 9.51 13.51
N THR A 90 7.98 9.36 12.35
CA THR A 90 8.64 9.20 11.04
C THR A 90 8.20 10.21 9.99
N HIS A 91 7.06 10.88 10.21
CA HIS A 91 6.60 11.94 9.32
C HIS A 91 7.55 13.14 9.39
N ASN A 92 8.08 13.56 8.23
CA ASN A 92 8.98 14.70 8.10
C ASN A 92 8.48 15.65 7.01
N GLN A 93 7.89 16.79 7.42
CA GLN A 93 7.34 17.78 6.50
C GLN A 93 8.35 18.27 5.45
N GLY A 94 9.65 18.33 5.80
CA GLY A 94 10.74 18.71 4.89
C GLY A 94 11.28 17.58 4.02
N GLY A 95 10.68 16.38 4.09
CA GLY A 95 11.12 15.23 3.31
C GLY A 95 10.87 15.39 1.80
N ASN A 96 11.56 14.58 1.03
CA ASN A 96 11.54 14.62 -0.44
C ASN A 96 10.63 13.56 -1.07
N ALA A 97 10.05 12.64 -0.28
CA ALA A 97 9.24 11.54 -0.79
C ALA A 97 7.91 11.37 -0.04
N ILE A 98 6.88 10.89 -0.74
CA ILE A 98 5.69 10.34 -0.13
C ILE A 98 5.92 8.84 0.12
N TYR A 99 5.72 8.40 1.37
CA TYR A 99 5.70 6.98 1.71
C TYR A 99 4.27 6.52 1.96
N VAL A 100 3.75 5.61 1.14
CA VAL A 100 2.43 5.01 1.36
C VAL A 100 2.51 4.01 2.49
N VAL A 101 1.81 4.30 3.58
CA VAL A 101 1.78 3.49 4.80
C VAL A 101 0.86 2.28 4.65
N SER A 102 -0.31 2.50 4.03
CA SER A 102 -1.27 1.43 3.75
C SER A 102 -2.17 1.77 2.56
N LEU A 103 -2.63 0.73 1.85
CA LEU A 103 -3.65 0.80 0.83
C LEU A 103 -4.53 -0.45 0.94
N GLY A 104 -5.75 -0.30 1.39
CA GLY A 104 -6.71 -1.38 1.58
C GLY A 104 -7.98 -1.16 0.76
N VAL A 105 -8.49 -2.23 0.13
CA VAL A 105 -9.76 -2.21 -0.61
C VAL A 105 -10.63 -3.38 -0.15
N SER A 106 -11.81 -3.05 0.36
CA SER A 106 -12.84 -4.03 0.71
C SER A 106 -13.26 -4.87 -0.50
N PRO A 107 -13.65 -6.13 -0.33
CA PRO A 107 -14.29 -6.92 -1.39
C PRO A 107 -15.49 -6.21 -2.03
N ARG A 108 -16.22 -5.35 -1.30
CA ARG A 108 -17.31 -4.51 -1.81
C ARG A 108 -16.84 -3.51 -2.89
N GLY A 109 -15.60 -3.07 -2.83
CA GLY A 109 -14.93 -2.24 -3.83
C GLY A 109 -14.34 -3.01 -5.01
N ARG A 110 -14.54 -4.34 -5.06
CA ARG A 110 -14.02 -5.23 -6.11
C ARG A 110 -15.14 -6.05 -6.79
N PRO A 111 -16.27 -5.44 -7.20
CA PRO A 111 -17.35 -6.20 -7.83
C PRO A 111 -16.86 -6.86 -9.13
N GLY A 112 -17.15 -8.16 -9.26
CA GLY A 112 -16.74 -8.98 -10.40
C GLY A 112 -15.28 -9.42 -10.39
N LYS A 113 -14.90 -10.27 -11.37
CA LYS A 113 -13.55 -10.89 -11.44
C LYS A 113 -12.41 -9.92 -11.69
N LYS A 114 -12.67 -8.76 -12.29
CA LYS A 114 -11.63 -7.77 -12.67
C LYS A 114 -11.54 -6.58 -11.70
N GLY A 115 -12.50 -6.44 -10.76
CA GLY A 115 -12.63 -5.24 -9.94
C GLY A 115 -12.95 -3.98 -10.76
N ILE A 116 -13.20 -2.88 -10.09
CA ILE A 116 -13.53 -1.57 -10.71
C ILE A 116 -12.42 -0.54 -10.58
N GLY A 117 -11.21 -0.96 -10.22
CA GLY A 117 -10.04 -0.09 -10.17
C GLY A 117 -9.94 0.79 -8.92
N VAL A 118 -10.65 0.49 -7.83
CA VAL A 118 -10.57 1.28 -6.57
C VAL A 118 -9.13 1.42 -6.06
N GLY A 119 -8.38 0.31 -6.02
CA GLY A 119 -6.98 0.35 -5.60
C GLY A 119 -6.11 1.23 -6.51
N THR A 120 -6.33 1.14 -7.83
CA THR A 120 -5.65 1.99 -8.81
C THR A 120 -5.99 3.47 -8.59
N ALA A 121 -7.28 3.80 -8.39
CA ALA A 121 -7.70 5.18 -8.16
C ALA A 121 -7.11 5.78 -6.87
N LEU A 122 -7.04 5.00 -5.79
CA LEU A 122 -6.39 5.39 -4.54
C LEU A 122 -4.89 5.62 -4.74
N LEU A 123 -4.21 4.72 -5.46
CA LEU A 123 -2.78 4.85 -5.74
C LEU A 123 -2.47 6.05 -6.64
N GLU A 124 -3.27 6.27 -7.67
CA GLU A 124 -3.14 7.46 -8.53
C GLU A 124 -3.37 8.77 -7.74
N ARG A 125 -4.29 8.77 -6.77
CA ARG A 125 -4.48 9.94 -5.89
C ARG A 125 -3.23 10.21 -5.03
N GLN A 126 -2.54 9.16 -4.54
CA GLN A 126 -1.27 9.33 -3.83
C GLN A 126 -0.16 9.86 -4.74
N LYS A 127 -0.08 9.40 -5.99
CA LYS A 127 0.86 9.95 -6.99
C LYS A 127 0.58 11.43 -7.27
N GLN A 128 -0.71 11.78 -7.40
CA GLN A 128 -1.11 13.16 -7.59
C GLN A 128 -0.72 14.03 -6.38
N LEU A 129 -0.88 13.53 -5.14
CA LEU A 129 -0.43 14.20 -3.93
C LEU A 129 1.09 14.43 -3.94
N ALA A 130 1.88 13.44 -4.38
CA ALA A 130 3.33 13.62 -4.52
C ALA A 130 3.68 14.77 -5.46
N LYS A 131 3.00 14.89 -6.59
CA LYS A 131 3.16 16.01 -7.55
C LYS A 131 2.70 17.34 -6.95
N GLU A 132 1.52 17.38 -6.30
CA GLU A 132 0.97 18.59 -5.66
C GLU A 132 1.90 19.15 -4.59
N LEU A 133 2.63 18.26 -3.89
CA LEU A 133 3.59 18.62 -2.84
C LEU A 133 5.03 18.68 -3.35
N GLU A 134 5.25 18.63 -4.66
CA GLU A 134 6.57 18.70 -5.31
C GLU A 134 7.57 17.69 -4.73
N LYS A 135 7.10 16.45 -4.47
CA LYS A 135 7.96 15.37 -3.98
C LYS A 135 8.58 14.61 -5.16
N GLU A 136 9.83 14.17 -4.99
CA GLU A 136 10.60 13.51 -6.04
C GLU A 136 10.06 12.13 -6.41
N CYS A 137 9.46 11.43 -5.44
CA CYS A 137 8.96 10.07 -5.64
C CYS A 137 7.85 9.68 -4.66
N LEU A 138 7.20 8.57 -5.01
CA LEU A 138 6.31 7.81 -4.16
C LEU A 138 6.92 6.45 -3.90
N VAL A 139 7.08 6.07 -2.63
CA VAL A 139 7.68 4.81 -2.21
C VAL A 139 6.75 4.06 -1.26
N LEU A 140 6.90 2.74 -1.21
CA LEU A 140 6.20 1.89 -0.26
C LEU A 140 6.89 0.52 -0.15
N SER A 141 6.59 -0.21 0.91
CA SER A 141 6.93 -1.63 1.03
C SER A 141 5.73 -2.47 0.60
N ALA A 142 5.80 -3.04 -0.60
CA ALA A 142 4.81 -3.99 -1.09
C ALA A 142 4.95 -5.32 -0.34
N ARG A 143 3.82 -5.92 0.03
CA ARG A 143 3.76 -7.32 0.47
C ARG A 143 4.03 -8.25 -0.72
N VAL A 144 4.27 -9.52 -0.42
CA VAL A 144 4.38 -10.58 -1.42
C VAL A 144 3.48 -11.77 -1.03
N PRO A 145 2.15 -11.57 -0.93
CA PRO A 145 1.22 -12.52 -0.29
C PRO A 145 1.13 -13.87 -1.01
N GLY A 146 1.59 -13.96 -2.24
CA GLY A 146 1.69 -15.24 -2.96
C GLY A 146 2.89 -16.11 -2.57
N TYR A 147 3.87 -15.57 -1.82
CA TYR A 147 5.14 -16.24 -1.61
C TYR A 147 5.03 -17.53 -0.78
N ASN A 148 4.25 -17.51 0.30
CA ASN A 148 4.10 -18.71 1.13
C ASN A 148 3.47 -19.87 0.33
N SER A 149 2.35 -19.62 -0.35
CA SER A 149 1.70 -20.65 -1.17
C SER A 149 2.55 -21.09 -2.37
N PHE A 150 3.36 -20.20 -2.93
CA PHE A 150 4.29 -20.55 -3.99
C PHE A 150 5.34 -21.57 -3.49
N CYS A 151 5.91 -21.31 -2.30
CA CYS A 151 6.87 -22.23 -1.67
C CYS A 151 6.24 -23.56 -1.25
N GLU A 152 4.99 -23.56 -0.80
CA GLU A 152 4.26 -24.81 -0.48
C GLU A 152 4.08 -25.70 -1.74
N ASN A 153 3.87 -25.10 -2.90
CA ASN A 153 3.65 -25.81 -4.15
C ASN A 153 4.92 -26.16 -4.92
N LYS A 154 5.98 -25.36 -4.80
CA LYS A 154 7.22 -25.49 -5.60
C LYS A 154 8.44 -25.91 -4.78
N GLY A 155 8.29 -26.07 -3.46
CA GLY A 155 9.40 -26.22 -2.52
C GLY A 155 9.95 -24.88 -2.06
N ASN A 156 10.95 -24.92 -1.16
CA ASN A 156 11.55 -23.68 -0.62
C ASN A 156 12.34 -22.94 -1.71
N VAL A 157 11.68 -21.96 -2.34
CA VAL A 157 12.29 -21.08 -3.34
C VAL A 157 12.84 -19.84 -2.62
N PRO A 158 14.08 -19.40 -2.89
CA PRO A 158 14.60 -18.14 -2.35
C PRO A 158 13.71 -16.94 -2.74
N ILE A 159 13.57 -15.99 -1.83
CA ILE A 159 12.71 -14.81 -2.07
C ILE A 159 13.15 -14.01 -3.30
N GLN A 160 14.46 -13.92 -3.58
CA GLN A 160 15.00 -13.27 -4.77
C GLN A 160 14.49 -13.90 -6.06
N ASP A 161 14.38 -15.21 -6.08
CA ASP A 161 13.91 -15.96 -7.27
C ASP A 161 12.40 -15.73 -7.43
N TYR A 162 11.63 -15.75 -6.32
CA TYR A 162 10.20 -15.52 -6.35
C TYR A 162 9.84 -14.12 -6.85
N VAL A 163 10.46 -13.05 -6.33
CA VAL A 163 10.12 -11.67 -6.75
C VAL A 163 10.51 -11.39 -8.21
N ASN A 164 11.46 -12.16 -8.74
CA ASN A 164 11.86 -12.10 -10.15
C ASN A 164 11.10 -13.08 -11.04
N TYR A 165 10.29 -13.97 -10.46
CA TYR A 165 9.53 -14.93 -11.25
C TYR A 165 8.47 -14.20 -12.10
N ARG A 166 8.47 -14.49 -13.41
CA ARG A 166 7.60 -13.84 -14.38
C ARG A 166 6.60 -14.84 -14.95
N ARG A 167 5.39 -14.37 -15.14
CA ARG A 167 4.33 -15.06 -15.86
C ARG A 167 4.60 -15.02 -17.36
N GLU A 168 3.80 -15.73 -18.14
CA GLU A 168 3.85 -15.72 -19.61
C GLU A 168 3.63 -14.31 -20.20
N ASP A 169 2.87 -13.43 -19.51
CA ASP A 169 2.64 -12.04 -19.91
C ASP A 169 3.79 -11.09 -19.53
N GLY A 170 4.91 -11.63 -19.01
CA GLY A 170 6.10 -10.89 -18.60
C GLY A 170 5.99 -10.16 -17.26
N LEU A 171 4.82 -10.19 -16.63
CA LEU A 171 4.56 -9.51 -15.36
C LEU A 171 4.93 -10.39 -14.15
N PRO A 172 5.14 -9.80 -12.94
CA PRO A 172 5.42 -10.56 -11.74
C PRO A 172 4.37 -11.64 -11.43
N GLU A 173 4.82 -12.78 -10.92
CA GLU A 173 3.91 -13.81 -10.41
C GLU A 173 3.12 -13.31 -9.21
N ASP A 174 3.78 -12.60 -8.30
CA ASP A 174 3.10 -11.99 -7.15
C ASP A 174 2.08 -10.94 -7.58
N MET A 175 0.89 -11.01 -6.98
CA MET A 175 -0.24 -10.15 -7.38
C MET A 175 -0.04 -8.68 -6.99
N GLU A 176 0.60 -8.40 -5.85
CA GLU A 176 0.86 -7.02 -5.42
C GLU A 176 2.02 -6.40 -6.22
N LEU A 177 3.11 -7.14 -6.43
CA LEU A 177 4.21 -6.67 -7.29
C LEU A 177 3.70 -6.39 -8.71
N ARG A 178 2.83 -7.25 -9.24
CA ARG A 178 2.17 -7.02 -10.55
C ARG A 178 1.30 -5.77 -10.57
N PHE A 179 0.56 -5.50 -9.49
CA PHE A 179 -0.24 -4.29 -9.35
C PHE A 179 0.63 -3.03 -9.39
N TYR A 180 1.72 -3.00 -8.61
CA TYR A 180 2.62 -1.86 -8.56
C TYR A 180 3.42 -1.69 -9.85
N GLU A 181 3.90 -2.78 -10.47
CA GLU A 181 4.64 -2.70 -11.74
C GLU A 181 3.75 -2.15 -12.87
N ARG A 182 2.48 -2.57 -12.95
CA ARG A 182 1.49 -1.99 -13.89
C ARG A 182 1.23 -0.50 -13.63
N ALA A 183 1.36 -0.07 -12.41
CA ALA A 183 1.26 1.34 -12.04
C ALA A 183 2.58 2.11 -12.23
N GLY A 184 3.61 1.51 -12.83
CA GLY A 184 4.87 2.16 -13.16
C GLY A 184 5.90 2.21 -12.03
N PHE A 185 5.70 1.45 -10.94
CA PHE A 185 6.69 1.31 -9.89
C PHE A 185 7.80 0.34 -10.31
N LYS A 186 8.99 0.58 -9.76
CA LYS A 186 10.16 -0.30 -9.90
C LYS A 186 10.55 -0.86 -8.54
N GLN A 187 10.99 -2.11 -8.52
CA GLN A 187 11.53 -2.74 -7.32
C GLN A 187 12.89 -2.09 -6.98
N VAL A 188 13.09 -1.79 -5.70
CA VAL A 188 14.33 -1.17 -5.18
C VAL A 188 15.10 -2.13 -4.30
N LYS A 189 14.40 -2.78 -3.34
CA LYS A 189 15.05 -3.60 -2.31
C LYS A 189 14.08 -4.64 -1.77
N ILE A 190 14.57 -5.86 -1.54
CA ILE A 190 13.85 -6.88 -0.77
C ILE A 190 14.11 -6.59 0.72
N CYS A 191 13.04 -6.53 1.50
CA CYS A 191 13.07 -6.23 2.93
C CYS A 191 12.66 -7.48 3.72
N PRO A 192 13.59 -8.18 4.38
CA PRO A 192 13.25 -9.25 5.31
C PRO A 192 12.64 -8.65 6.60
N ASN A 193 11.75 -9.40 7.24
CA ASN A 193 11.08 -8.99 8.49
C ASN A 193 10.46 -7.57 8.40
N THR A 194 9.81 -7.29 7.26
CA THR A 194 9.26 -5.97 7.00
C THR A 194 8.06 -5.64 7.90
N MET A 195 7.25 -6.65 8.19
CA MET A 195 6.09 -6.66 9.09
C MET A 195 5.70 -8.12 9.37
N ASP A 196 4.88 -8.35 10.39
CA ASP A 196 4.27 -9.67 10.62
C ASP A 196 3.26 -9.98 9.51
N ASP A 197 3.57 -10.99 8.69
CA ASP A 197 2.78 -11.37 7.52
C ASP A 197 3.10 -12.80 7.09
N VAL A 198 2.26 -13.74 7.50
CA VAL A 198 2.43 -15.16 7.21
C VAL A 198 2.40 -15.46 5.72
N GLU A 199 1.51 -14.80 4.97
CA GLU A 199 1.36 -15.01 3.51
C GLU A 199 2.64 -14.62 2.75
N SER A 200 3.33 -13.57 3.20
CA SER A 200 4.59 -13.08 2.63
C SER A 200 5.83 -13.66 3.32
N ARG A 201 5.69 -14.55 4.30
CA ARG A 201 6.78 -15.03 5.17
C ARG A 201 7.60 -13.88 5.76
N ASN A 202 6.92 -12.80 6.15
CA ASN A 202 7.46 -11.55 6.69
C ASN A 202 8.36 -10.76 5.71
N TYR A 203 8.40 -11.12 4.42
CA TYR A 203 9.12 -10.35 3.42
C TYR A 203 8.25 -9.24 2.82
N GLY A 204 8.90 -8.17 2.43
CA GLY A 204 8.34 -7.14 1.57
C GLY A 204 9.33 -6.72 0.49
N VAL A 205 8.84 -5.97 -0.47
CA VAL A 205 9.67 -5.38 -1.54
C VAL A 205 9.43 -3.88 -1.54
N MET A 206 10.48 -3.11 -1.26
CA MET A 206 10.43 -1.67 -1.47
C MET A 206 10.27 -1.39 -2.97
N VAL A 207 9.25 -0.62 -3.30
CA VAL A 207 8.99 -0.18 -4.68
C VAL A 207 8.92 1.33 -4.73
N GLU A 208 9.41 1.91 -5.85
CA GLU A 208 9.51 3.36 -6.08
C GLU A 208 8.85 3.73 -7.41
N TRP A 209 8.10 4.80 -7.39
CA TRP A 209 7.61 5.51 -8.57
C TRP A 209 8.16 6.95 -8.53
N LYS A 210 8.75 7.43 -9.64
CA LYS A 210 9.27 8.80 -9.77
C LYS A 210 8.18 9.74 -10.26
N ALA A 211 8.08 10.91 -9.60
CA ALA A 211 7.07 11.92 -9.89
C ALA A 211 7.34 12.69 -11.19
#